data_79e9834b12bfea0ca4615dc0385f74d3
#
_entry.id   79e9834b12bfea0ca4615dc0385f74d3
#
_cell.length_a   1.000
_cell.length_b   1.000
_cell.length_c   1.000
_cell.angle_alpha   90.00
_cell.angle_beta   90.00
_cell.angle_gamma   90.00
#
_symmetry.space_group_name_H-M   'P 1'
#
loop_
_entity.id
_entity.type
_entity.pdbx_description
1 polymer ?
#
loop_
_entity_poly.entity_id
_entity_poly.type
_entity_poly.pdbx_seq_one_letter_code
_entity_poly.pdbx_strand_id
1 'polypeptide(L)'
;MTDLDKIRNFSIVAHIDHGKSTLADRLIQETNTVAVRDMKEQLLDSMDIERERGITIKANTVRIDYTADDGQDYVLNLIDTPGHVDFAYEVSRSMRAVEGSLLVVDSTQGVEAQTLANVYHALDADHEIVPVLNKIDLPASDCERVAEQIEDVIGIDASEAIQVSAKTGVGIRETLESIVKHLPAPKGDPDAPLKAMLVDSWYDSYLGVIVLVRVIDGRLKKGERVKFLSNGTVHHVDRIGVFRPAMAEIDSLGPGEIGFLTASIKQVRDTRVGDTITHQKSEVEALPGFKPAQPVVFCGLFPVDAAQFEDMRDSIDKLALNDASFSFEMETSAALGFGFRCGFLGLLHLEVIRDRIEREYDIDLITTAPSVIYDIHMKDGTVEQLHNPADMPDLTLVDHIEEPRIKATILVPDEYLGDVLKLCQDRRGLQLDLTYACSRAMVVYDLPLNEVVFDFYDRLKSVTKGYASFDYQMIGYREDNLVKMSVLVNDEPVDALSMMVHRERAETRGRAMVEKLKELIPRHMFKIPIQAAIGGKVIARETLSAMRKDVTAKCYGGDATRKKKLLEKQKAGKKKMRQFGKVEIPQQAFINALKMDS
;
A
#
# COMPACT_ATOMS: atom_id res chain seq x y z
N MET A 1 16.04 -6.20 -34.95
CA MET A 1 14.93 -6.96 -34.42
C MET A 1 15.54 -8.14 -33.66
N THR A 2 15.25 -8.26 -32.42
CA THR A 2 15.79 -9.35 -31.58
C THR A 2 15.06 -10.64 -31.94
N ASP A 3 15.82 -11.74 -32.07
CA ASP A 3 15.24 -13.07 -32.24
C ASP A 3 14.49 -13.44 -30.95
N LEU A 4 13.28 -13.99 -31.04
CA LEU A 4 12.47 -14.40 -29.89
C LEU A 4 13.23 -15.33 -28.95
N ASP A 5 13.98 -16.27 -29.52
CA ASP A 5 14.78 -17.24 -28.72
C ASP A 5 15.87 -16.57 -27.89
N LYS A 6 16.22 -15.31 -28.20
CA LYS A 6 17.22 -14.50 -27.51
C LYS A 6 16.65 -13.50 -26.51
N ILE A 7 15.34 -13.51 -26.28
CA ILE A 7 14.69 -12.64 -25.31
C ILE A 7 14.43 -13.43 -24.02
N ARG A 8 14.69 -12.81 -22.88
CA ARG A 8 14.29 -13.31 -21.56
C ARG A 8 13.61 -12.18 -20.79
N ASN A 9 12.35 -12.38 -20.46
CA ASN A 9 11.59 -11.44 -19.63
C ASN A 9 11.45 -12.03 -18.24
N PHE A 10 11.84 -11.28 -17.23
CA PHE A 10 11.78 -11.78 -15.87
C PHE A 10 11.54 -10.67 -14.84
N SER A 11 11.05 -11.07 -13.68
CA SER A 11 10.91 -10.23 -12.51
C SER A 11 11.82 -10.72 -11.37
N ILE A 12 12.07 -9.86 -10.40
CA ILE A 12 12.74 -10.25 -9.16
C ILE A 12 11.70 -10.24 -8.04
N VAL A 13 11.55 -11.38 -7.40
CA VAL A 13 10.63 -11.64 -6.29
C VAL A 13 11.43 -11.81 -5.03
N ALA A 14 11.14 -11.03 -4.01
CA ALA A 14 11.84 -11.09 -2.73
C ALA A 14 10.98 -10.56 -1.59
N HIS A 15 11.29 -10.97 -0.37
CA HIS A 15 10.84 -10.26 0.82
C HIS A 15 11.56 -8.91 0.97
N ILE A 16 10.99 -8.00 1.75
CA ILE A 16 11.64 -6.73 2.12
C ILE A 16 13.01 -7.03 2.75
N ASP A 17 14.01 -6.24 2.42
CA ASP A 17 15.39 -6.37 2.91
C ASP A 17 16.15 -7.64 2.48
N HIS A 18 15.60 -8.51 1.63
CA HIS A 18 16.35 -9.66 1.07
C HIS A 18 17.37 -9.26 -0.02
N GLY A 19 17.40 -7.98 -0.40
CA GLY A 19 18.41 -7.42 -1.30
C GLY A 19 18.00 -7.40 -2.77
N LYS A 20 16.70 -7.32 -3.07
CA LYS A 20 16.12 -7.24 -4.41
C LYS A 20 16.73 -6.11 -5.26
N SER A 21 16.61 -4.86 -4.80
CA SER A 21 17.11 -3.67 -5.53
C SER A 21 18.64 -3.69 -5.68
N THR A 22 19.35 -4.20 -4.66
CA THR A 22 20.81 -4.37 -4.73
C THR A 22 21.21 -5.40 -5.80
N LEU A 23 20.46 -6.50 -5.93
CA LEU A 23 20.70 -7.50 -6.98
C LEU A 23 20.41 -6.91 -8.36
N ALA A 24 19.30 -6.20 -8.53
CA ALA A 24 18.99 -5.51 -9.78
C ALA A 24 20.09 -4.54 -10.21
N ASP A 25 20.61 -3.72 -9.29
CA ASP A 25 21.74 -2.82 -9.54
C ASP A 25 22.99 -3.58 -10.00
N ARG A 26 23.28 -4.75 -9.41
CA ARG A 26 24.43 -5.57 -9.80
C ARG A 26 24.27 -6.20 -11.18
N LEU A 27 23.08 -6.67 -11.53
CA LEU A 27 22.82 -7.19 -12.88
C LEU A 27 23.02 -6.09 -13.94
N ILE A 28 22.55 -4.87 -13.67
CA ILE A 28 22.73 -3.69 -14.54
C ILE A 28 24.22 -3.30 -14.64
N GLN A 29 24.96 -3.36 -13.54
CA GLN A 29 26.36 -3.03 -13.48
C GLN A 29 27.24 -4.05 -14.22
N GLU A 30 27.03 -5.36 -13.99
CA GLU A 30 27.80 -6.44 -14.61
C GLU A 30 27.69 -6.43 -16.13
N THR A 31 26.50 -6.09 -16.63
CA THR A 31 26.23 -5.99 -18.07
C THR A 31 26.66 -4.67 -18.70
N ASN A 32 27.22 -3.74 -17.92
CA ASN A 32 27.60 -2.40 -18.37
C ASN A 32 26.45 -1.63 -19.05
N THR A 33 25.19 -1.95 -18.70
CA THR A 33 23.98 -1.25 -19.21
C THR A 33 24.02 0.23 -18.86
N VAL A 34 24.62 0.57 -17.71
CA VAL A 34 24.88 1.93 -17.25
C VAL A 34 26.38 2.10 -17.00
N ALA A 35 26.96 3.23 -17.43
CA ALA A 35 28.36 3.50 -17.19
C ALA A 35 28.63 3.60 -15.66
N VAL A 36 29.76 3.06 -15.23
CA VAL A 36 30.13 2.98 -13.80
C VAL A 36 30.05 4.34 -13.08
N ARG A 37 30.39 5.44 -13.77
CA ARG A 37 30.30 6.81 -13.24
C ARG A 37 28.87 7.31 -12.98
N ASP A 38 27.90 6.71 -13.67
CA ASP A 38 26.47 7.12 -13.62
C ASP A 38 25.64 6.16 -12.74
N MET A 39 26.29 5.09 -12.22
CA MET A 39 25.67 4.16 -11.26
C MET A 39 25.39 4.87 -9.93
N LYS A 40 24.19 4.64 -9.41
CA LYS A 40 23.75 5.07 -8.08
C LYS A 40 23.18 3.85 -7.35
N GLU A 41 23.20 3.89 -6.03
CA GLU A 41 22.52 2.87 -5.24
C GLU A 41 21.00 2.97 -5.48
N GLN A 42 20.33 1.82 -5.59
CA GLN A 42 18.91 1.70 -5.87
C GLN A 42 18.51 2.48 -7.16
N LEU A 43 19.24 2.21 -8.24
CA LEU A 43 19.11 2.92 -9.51
C LEU A 43 17.68 2.89 -10.08
N LEU A 44 16.96 1.79 -9.88
CA LEU A 44 15.59 1.60 -10.36
C LEU A 44 14.57 2.26 -9.43
N ASP A 45 14.87 2.48 -8.15
CA ASP A 45 13.99 3.15 -7.21
C ASP A 45 13.99 4.66 -7.51
N SER A 46 13.01 5.12 -8.27
CA SER A 46 12.96 6.48 -8.83
C SER A 46 12.51 7.54 -7.82
N MET A 47 11.74 7.16 -6.81
CA MET A 47 11.20 8.05 -5.79
C MET A 47 12.15 8.19 -4.59
N ASP A 48 12.25 9.38 -4.02
CA ASP A 48 13.05 9.58 -2.79
C ASP A 48 12.52 8.75 -1.63
N ILE A 49 11.20 8.58 -1.53
CA ILE A 49 10.56 7.77 -0.49
C ILE A 49 10.88 6.27 -0.62
N GLU A 50 11.07 5.74 -1.83
CA GLU A 50 11.51 4.36 -2.06
C GLU A 50 12.90 4.16 -1.47
N ARG A 51 13.83 5.08 -1.77
CA ARG A 51 15.22 5.04 -1.29
C ARG A 51 15.35 5.22 0.22
N GLU A 52 14.57 6.15 0.80
CA GLU A 52 14.57 6.37 2.24
C GLU A 52 14.02 5.19 3.03
N ARG A 53 12.97 4.54 2.52
CA ARG A 53 12.32 3.40 3.19
C ARG A 53 12.93 2.06 2.82
N GLY A 54 13.80 2.01 1.80
CA GLY A 54 14.40 0.77 1.29
C GLY A 54 13.40 -0.19 0.65
N ILE A 55 12.30 0.33 0.09
CA ILE A 55 11.24 -0.46 -0.53
C ILE A 55 10.93 0.04 -1.94
N THR A 56 10.69 -0.87 -2.86
CA THR A 56 10.15 -0.54 -4.18
C THR A 56 8.63 -0.38 -4.06
N ILE A 57 8.10 0.74 -4.53
CA ILE A 57 6.67 1.07 -4.51
C ILE A 57 6.08 0.85 -5.90
N LYS A 58 6.75 1.35 -6.94
CA LYS A 58 6.31 1.22 -8.32
C LYS A 58 7.22 0.28 -9.11
N ALA A 59 6.63 -0.58 -9.93
CA ALA A 59 7.40 -1.46 -10.81
C ALA A 59 8.17 -0.64 -11.85
N ASN A 60 9.46 -0.91 -11.97
CA ASN A 60 10.34 -0.28 -12.95
C ASN A 60 10.89 -1.33 -13.93
N THR A 61 11.01 -0.94 -15.20
CA THR A 61 11.46 -1.85 -16.26
C THR A 61 12.81 -1.40 -16.79
N VAL A 62 13.71 -2.35 -17.01
CA VAL A 62 14.99 -2.10 -17.68
C VAL A 62 15.32 -3.19 -18.68
N ARG A 63 15.76 -2.78 -19.87
CA ARG A 63 16.31 -3.65 -20.90
C ARG A 63 17.83 -3.73 -20.73
N ILE A 64 18.32 -4.94 -20.63
CA ILE A 64 19.72 -5.30 -20.46
C ILE A 64 20.16 -6.07 -21.70
N ASP A 65 21.23 -5.64 -22.36
CA ASP A 65 21.86 -6.41 -23.43
C ASP A 65 23.02 -7.23 -22.81
N TYR A 66 23.01 -8.55 -23.01
CA TYR A 66 23.95 -9.47 -22.38
C TYR A 66 24.54 -10.46 -23.38
N THR A 67 25.86 -10.57 -23.40
CA THR A 67 26.58 -11.62 -24.16
C THR A 67 26.89 -12.78 -23.23
N ALA A 68 26.22 -13.91 -23.43
CA ALA A 68 26.33 -15.10 -22.59
C ALA A 68 27.62 -15.91 -22.88
N ASP A 69 27.91 -16.89 -22.04
CA ASP A 69 29.07 -17.76 -22.16
C ASP A 69 29.03 -18.64 -23.44
N ASP A 70 27.86 -18.81 -24.05
CA ASP A 70 27.70 -19.45 -25.37
C ASP A 70 28.13 -18.56 -26.53
N GLY A 71 28.58 -17.32 -26.26
CA GLY A 71 29.02 -16.33 -27.24
C GLY A 71 27.87 -15.67 -28.00
N GLN A 72 26.62 -15.82 -27.58
CA GLN A 72 25.46 -15.21 -28.21
C GLN A 72 24.93 -13.99 -27.42
N ASP A 73 24.32 -13.06 -28.13
CA ASP A 73 23.76 -11.87 -27.54
C ASP A 73 22.28 -12.10 -27.19
N TYR A 74 21.93 -11.82 -25.95
CA TYR A 74 20.59 -11.91 -25.39
C TYR A 74 20.06 -10.53 -24.98
N VAL A 75 18.75 -10.37 -25.04
CA VAL A 75 18.02 -9.25 -24.49
C VAL A 75 17.28 -9.70 -23.25
N LEU A 76 17.67 -9.16 -22.12
CA LEU A 76 17.07 -9.46 -20.82
C LEU A 76 16.20 -8.26 -20.43
N ASN A 77 14.90 -8.45 -20.32
CA ASN A 77 13.99 -7.42 -19.83
C ASN A 77 13.65 -7.73 -18.38
N LEU A 78 14.19 -6.93 -17.47
CA LEU A 78 13.90 -7.00 -16.04
C LEU A 78 12.73 -6.07 -15.73
N ILE A 79 11.74 -6.58 -15.02
CA ILE A 79 10.72 -5.77 -14.32
C ILE A 79 10.98 -5.91 -12.82
N ASP A 80 11.45 -4.84 -12.19
CA ASP A 80 11.63 -4.79 -10.74
C ASP A 80 10.27 -4.56 -10.07
N THR A 81 9.84 -5.50 -9.22
CA THR A 81 8.50 -5.51 -8.63
C THR A 81 8.53 -5.13 -7.16
N PRO A 82 7.49 -4.46 -6.63
CA PRO A 82 7.36 -4.26 -5.19
C PRO A 82 7.40 -5.58 -4.41
N GLY A 83 7.90 -5.54 -3.17
CA GLY A 83 7.92 -6.71 -2.28
C GLY A 83 6.78 -6.74 -1.26
N HIS A 84 6.08 -5.63 -1.04
CA HIS A 84 5.09 -5.47 0.03
C HIS A 84 3.68 -5.85 -0.42
N VAL A 85 2.89 -6.47 0.48
CA VAL A 85 1.52 -6.92 0.22
C VAL A 85 0.58 -5.83 -0.28
N ASP A 86 0.70 -4.60 0.22
CA ASP A 86 -0.12 -3.47 -0.21
C ASP A 86 0.03 -3.20 -1.71
N PHE A 87 1.15 -3.59 -2.33
CA PHE A 87 1.41 -3.44 -3.75
C PHE A 87 1.23 -4.73 -4.56
N ALA A 88 0.51 -5.73 -4.02
CA ALA A 88 0.25 -7.00 -4.70
C ALA A 88 -0.40 -6.82 -6.08
N TYR A 89 -1.17 -5.74 -6.27
CA TYR A 89 -1.73 -5.38 -7.58
C TYR A 89 -0.65 -5.04 -8.61
N GLU A 90 0.37 -4.25 -8.22
CA GLU A 90 1.54 -3.92 -9.05
C GLU A 90 2.34 -5.19 -9.40
N VAL A 91 2.56 -6.05 -8.40
CA VAL A 91 3.24 -7.34 -8.57
C VAL A 91 2.52 -8.22 -9.57
N SER A 92 1.22 -8.42 -9.41
CA SER A 92 0.38 -9.25 -10.30
C SER A 92 0.39 -8.77 -11.75
N ARG A 93 0.37 -7.45 -11.98
CA ARG A 93 0.47 -6.87 -13.33
C ARG A 93 1.81 -7.15 -13.98
N SER A 94 2.87 -6.88 -13.23
CA SER A 94 4.26 -7.05 -13.69
C SER A 94 4.56 -8.50 -14.03
N MET A 95 4.09 -9.43 -13.23
CA MET A 95 4.27 -10.86 -13.47
C MET A 95 3.61 -11.33 -14.76
N ARG A 96 2.45 -10.81 -15.14
CA ARG A 96 1.82 -11.18 -16.43
C ARG A 96 2.56 -10.64 -17.66
N ALA A 97 3.53 -9.75 -17.47
CA ALA A 97 4.33 -9.20 -18.55
C ALA A 97 5.64 -9.97 -18.79
N VAL A 98 5.95 -10.98 -17.98
CA VAL A 98 7.21 -11.74 -18.03
C VAL A 98 6.96 -13.25 -17.98
N GLU A 99 7.93 -14.06 -18.35
CA GLU A 99 7.86 -15.53 -18.39
C GLU A 99 8.50 -16.19 -17.18
N GLY A 100 9.27 -15.45 -16.38
CA GLY A 100 9.97 -16.07 -15.25
C GLY A 100 10.29 -15.11 -14.13
N SER A 101 10.71 -15.68 -13.01
CA SER A 101 11.04 -14.91 -11.79
C SER A 101 12.31 -15.42 -11.13
N LEU A 102 13.14 -14.48 -10.66
CA LEU A 102 14.21 -14.80 -9.72
C LEU A 102 13.63 -14.71 -8.30
N LEU A 103 13.62 -15.82 -7.59
CA LEU A 103 13.22 -15.88 -6.19
C LEU A 103 14.41 -15.62 -5.29
N VAL A 104 14.55 -14.40 -4.80
CA VAL A 104 15.67 -13.98 -3.95
C VAL A 104 15.33 -14.18 -2.48
N VAL A 105 16.10 -15.04 -1.83
CA VAL A 105 15.95 -15.35 -0.41
C VAL A 105 17.24 -15.02 0.34
N ASP A 106 17.12 -14.32 1.45
CA ASP A 106 18.25 -14.06 2.36
C ASP A 106 18.70 -15.36 3.02
N SER A 107 19.95 -15.76 2.78
CA SER A 107 20.54 -17.00 3.32
C SER A 107 20.66 -17.02 4.85
N THR A 108 20.46 -15.87 5.52
CA THR A 108 20.46 -15.80 6.98
C THR A 108 19.05 -15.92 7.57
N GLN A 109 18.06 -15.31 6.92
CA GLN A 109 16.66 -15.25 7.40
C GLN A 109 15.83 -16.43 6.89
N GLY A 110 16.01 -16.82 5.63
CA GLY A 110 15.25 -17.88 4.98
C GLY A 110 13.91 -17.41 4.41
N VAL A 111 12.98 -18.35 4.21
CA VAL A 111 11.66 -18.09 3.63
C VAL A 111 10.79 -17.28 4.61
N GLU A 112 10.14 -16.24 4.09
CA GLU A 112 9.26 -15.32 4.83
C GLU A 112 7.84 -15.35 4.23
N ALA A 113 6.82 -14.82 4.95
CA ALA A 113 5.42 -14.87 4.51
C ALA A 113 5.19 -14.20 3.14
N GLN A 114 5.82 -13.04 2.90
CA GLN A 114 5.72 -12.35 1.62
C GLN A 114 6.42 -13.11 0.48
N THR A 115 7.47 -13.89 0.80
CA THR A 115 8.11 -14.79 -0.17
C THR A 115 7.10 -15.78 -0.72
N LEU A 116 6.33 -16.42 0.17
CA LEU A 116 5.28 -17.36 -0.20
C LEU A 116 4.19 -16.72 -1.06
N ALA A 117 3.66 -15.57 -0.62
CA ALA A 117 2.61 -14.87 -1.35
C ALA A 117 3.05 -14.50 -2.77
N ASN A 118 4.26 -13.96 -2.91
CA ASN A 118 4.80 -13.57 -4.21
C ASN A 118 5.10 -14.77 -5.11
N VAL A 119 5.55 -15.89 -4.54
CA VAL A 119 5.73 -17.14 -5.30
C VAL A 119 4.39 -17.68 -5.81
N TYR A 120 3.34 -17.64 -5.01
CA TYR A 120 2.01 -18.04 -5.49
C TYR A 120 1.53 -17.15 -6.64
N HIS A 121 1.78 -15.85 -6.61
CA HIS A 121 1.48 -14.97 -7.74
C HIS A 121 2.29 -15.31 -9.00
N ALA A 122 3.54 -15.72 -8.86
CA ALA A 122 4.38 -16.17 -9.97
C ALA A 122 3.87 -17.50 -10.55
N LEU A 123 3.50 -18.46 -9.69
CA LEU A 123 2.93 -19.74 -10.11
C LEU A 123 1.56 -19.57 -10.80
N ASP A 124 0.71 -18.68 -10.29
CA ASP A 124 -0.58 -18.32 -10.92
C ASP A 124 -0.40 -17.66 -12.31
N ALA A 125 0.77 -17.08 -12.55
CA ALA A 125 1.16 -16.52 -13.85
C ALA A 125 1.93 -17.51 -14.74
N ASP A 126 2.09 -18.77 -14.33
CA ASP A 126 2.81 -19.85 -15.05
C ASP A 126 4.30 -19.54 -15.27
N HIS A 127 4.94 -18.92 -14.26
CA HIS A 127 6.36 -18.57 -14.32
C HIS A 127 7.28 -19.76 -14.05
N GLU A 128 8.40 -19.80 -14.78
CA GLU A 128 9.57 -20.53 -14.34
C GLU A 128 10.26 -19.73 -13.23
N ILE A 129 10.57 -20.39 -12.10
CA ILE A 129 11.13 -19.75 -10.92
C ILE A 129 12.54 -20.25 -10.68
N VAL A 130 13.50 -19.32 -10.62
CA VAL A 130 14.92 -19.62 -10.33
C VAL A 130 15.26 -19.15 -8.92
N PRO A 131 15.57 -20.05 -7.97
CA PRO A 131 15.97 -19.69 -6.62
C PRO A 131 17.36 -19.05 -6.59
N VAL A 132 17.48 -17.94 -5.83
CA VAL A 132 18.73 -17.20 -5.62
C VAL A 132 18.91 -16.95 -4.12
N LEU A 133 19.96 -17.51 -3.53
CA LEU A 133 20.31 -17.36 -2.12
C LEU A 133 21.26 -16.19 -1.95
N ASN A 134 20.78 -15.09 -1.42
CA ASN A 134 21.54 -13.85 -1.27
C ASN A 134 22.16 -13.69 0.11
N LYS A 135 23.09 -12.74 0.22
CA LYS A 135 23.83 -12.36 1.43
C LYS A 135 24.74 -13.46 1.97
N ILE A 136 25.33 -14.26 1.09
CA ILE A 136 26.28 -15.32 1.46
C ILE A 136 27.57 -14.78 2.11
N ASP A 137 27.81 -13.47 2.02
CA ASP A 137 28.92 -12.77 2.68
C ASP A 137 28.74 -12.61 4.19
N LEU A 138 27.54 -12.84 4.72
CA LEU A 138 27.26 -12.70 6.13
C LEU A 138 27.68 -13.97 6.92
N PRO A 139 28.25 -13.82 8.14
CA PRO A 139 28.70 -14.97 8.95
C PRO A 139 27.56 -15.91 9.38
N ALA A 140 26.32 -15.43 9.38
CA ALA A 140 25.13 -16.21 9.75
C ALA A 140 24.47 -16.89 8.53
N SER A 141 25.08 -16.81 7.35
CA SER A 141 24.58 -17.44 6.12
C SER A 141 24.57 -18.95 6.24
N ASP A 142 23.44 -19.57 5.89
CA ASP A 142 23.23 -21.01 5.87
C ASP A 142 22.40 -21.39 4.64
N CYS A 143 23.11 -21.58 3.52
CA CYS A 143 22.47 -21.84 2.23
C CYS A 143 21.80 -23.21 2.16
N GLU A 144 22.36 -24.24 2.82
CA GLU A 144 21.77 -25.60 2.82
C GLU A 144 20.43 -25.58 3.52
N ARG A 145 20.35 -25.03 4.72
CA ARG A 145 19.12 -24.87 5.47
C ARG A 145 18.05 -24.10 4.69
N VAL A 146 18.44 -23.02 4.01
CA VAL A 146 17.49 -22.17 3.26
C VAL A 146 17.01 -22.86 1.99
N ALA A 147 17.87 -23.62 1.30
CA ALA A 147 17.46 -24.45 0.17
C ALA A 147 16.42 -25.49 0.60
N GLU A 148 16.67 -26.23 1.70
CA GLU A 148 15.69 -27.18 2.27
C GLU A 148 14.36 -26.48 2.62
N GLN A 149 14.40 -25.25 3.17
CA GLN A 149 13.17 -24.48 3.42
C GLN A 149 12.39 -24.15 2.14
N ILE A 150 13.06 -23.80 1.06
CA ILE A 150 12.43 -23.52 -0.23
C ILE A 150 11.73 -24.79 -0.73
N GLU A 151 12.38 -25.94 -0.66
CA GLU A 151 11.82 -27.22 -1.09
C GLU A 151 10.62 -27.65 -0.22
N ASP A 152 10.77 -27.59 1.11
CA ASP A 152 9.76 -28.07 2.06
C ASP A 152 8.52 -27.15 2.12
N VAL A 153 8.73 -25.83 2.06
CA VAL A 153 7.66 -24.84 2.29
C VAL A 153 7.00 -24.40 1.00
N ILE A 154 7.80 -24.25 -0.07
CA ILE A 154 7.34 -23.73 -1.36
C ILE A 154 7.11 -24.87 -2.35
N GLY A 155 7.89 -25.95 -2.26
CA GLY A 155 7.80 -27.09 -3.17
C GLY A 155 8.55 -26.90 -4.49
N ILE A 156 9.50 -25.97 -4.54
CA ILE A 156 10.35 -25.69 -5.71
C ILE A 156 11.72 -26.32 -5.46
N ASP A 157 12.28 -27.01 -6.48
CA ASP A 157 13.63 -27.57 -6.42
C ASP A 157 14.66 -26.43 -6.22
N ALA A 158 15.40 -26.48 -5.14
CA ALA A 158 16.44 -25.53 -4.78
C ALA A 158 17.84 -26.16 -4.75
N SER A 159 17.99 -27.39 -5.23
CA SER A 159 19.27 -28.11 -5.26
C SER A 159 20.35 -27.39 -6.08
N GLU A 160 19.96 -26.68 -7.13
CA GLU A 160 20.83 -25.84 -7.97
C GLU A 160 20.65 -24.33 -7.70
N ALA A 161 20.17 -23.95 -6.50
CA ALA A 161 19.96 -22.54 -6.16
C ALA A 161 21.27 -21.74 -6.24
N ILE A 162 21.20 -20.58 -6.87
CA ILE A 162 22.39 -19.76 -7.12
C ILE A 162 22.76 -19.00 -5.83
N GLN A 163 23.99 -19.14 -5.41
CA GLN A 163 24.51 -18.47 -4.21
C GLN A 163 25.15 -17.14 -4.59
N VAL A 164 24.61 -16.02 -4.06
CA VAL A 164 25.05 -14.68 -4.41
C VAL A 164 25.32 -13.81 -3.19
N SER A 165 26.22 -12.86 -3.36
CA SER A 165 26.28 -11.67 -2.54
C SER A 165 26.09 -10.45 -3.43
N ALA A 166 24.89 -9.92 -3.48
CA ALA A 166 24.61 -8.69 -4.22
C ALA A 166 25.48 -7.52 -3.73
N LYS A 167 25.88 -7.52 -2.46
CA LYS A 167 26.77 -6.52 -1.88
C LYS A 167 28.18 -6.58 -2.45
N THR A 168 28.77 -7.76 -2.56
CA THR A 168 30.15 -7.96 -2.99
C THR A 168 30.30 -8.26 -4.49
N GLY A 169 29.20 -8.62 -5.17
CA GLY A 169 29.18 -8.97 -6.59
C GLY A 169 29.47 -10.45 -6.89
N VAL A 170 29.58 -11.29 -5.86
CA VAL A 170 29.78 -12.74 -6.05
C VAL A 170 28.50 -13.38 -6.58
N GLY A 171 28.60 -14.28 -7.56
CA GLY A 171 27.48 -15.06 -8.12
C GLY A 171 26.61 -14.30 -9.13
N ILE A 172 26.95 -13.05 -9.48
CA ILE A 172 26.12 -12.22 -10.39
C ILE A 172 26.17 -12.75 -11.83
N ARG A 173 27.34 -13.14 -12.32
CA ARG A 173 27.49 -13.72 -13.66
C ARG A 173 26.75 -15.06 -13.76
N GLU A 174 26.88 -15.90 -12.75
CA GLU A 174 26.18 -17.19 -12.65
C GLU A 174 24.65 -16.98 -12.67
N THR A 175 24.18 -15.88 -12.06
CA THR A 175 22.76 -15.51 -12.11
C THR A 175 22.33 -15.14 -13.53
N LEU A 176 23.12 -14.35 -14.27
CA LEU A 176 22.85 -14.01 -15.67
C LEU A 176 22.84 -15.24 -16.58
N GLU A 177 23.80 -16.14 -16.43
CA GLU A 177 23.83 -17.40 -17.17
C GLU A 177 22.62 -18.29 -16.85
N SER A 178 22.21 -18.35 -15.59
CA SER A 178 21.03 -19.10 -15.18
C SER A 178 19.72 -18.53 -15.78
N ILE A 179 19.60 -17.20 -15.86
CA ILE A 179 18.48 -16.54 -16.56
C ILE A 179 18.41 -17.02 -18.01
N VAL A 180 19.53 -17.00 -18.72
CA VAL A 180 19.60 -17.42 -20.12
C VAL A 180 19.24 -18.91 -20.28
N LYS A 181 19.74 -19.77 -19.37
CA LYS A 181 19.61 -21.22 -19.44
C LYS A 181 18.21 -21.74 -19.04
N HIS A 182 17.65 -21.20 -17.96
CA HIS A 182 16.47 -21.78 -17.34
C HIS A 182 15.16 -21.04 -17.67
N LEU A 183 15.21 -19.71 -17.86
CA LEU A 183 14.00 -18.99 -18.18
C LEU A 183 13.58 -19.21 -19.64
N PRO A 184 12.29 -19.43 -19.91
CA PRO A 184 11.81 -19.65 -21.26
C PRO A 184 11.84 -18.36 -22.09
N ALA A 185 12.01 -18.53 -23.40
CA ALA A 185 11.83 -17.44 -24.34
C ALA A 185 10.35 -17.10 -24.47
N PRO A 186 9.98 -15.82 -24.73
CA PRO A 186 8.60 -15.45 -24.99
C PRO A 186 8.09 -16.10 -26.28
N LYS A 187 6.79 -16.34 -26.33
CA LYS A 187 6.09 -16.86 -27.52
C LYS A 187 5.45 -15.69 -28.29
N GLY A 188 5.31 -15.83 -29.61
CA GLY A 188 4.60 -14.85 -30.42
C GLY A 188 4.91 -14.98 -31.91
N ASP A 189 4.03 -14.46 -32.75
CA ASP A 189 4.19 -14.47 -34.22
C ASP A 189 4.42 -13.03 -34.73
N PRO A 190 5.62 -12.73 -35.30
CA PRO A 190 5.92 -11.39 -35.80
C PRO A 190 5.12 -10.98 -37.02
N ASP A 191 4.49 -11.92 -37.75
CA ASP A 191 3.73 -11.68 -38.95
C ASP A 191 2.20 -11.65 -38.71
N ALA A 192 1.77 -11.98 -37.47
CA ALA A 192 0.39 -11.86 -37.03
C ALA A 192 -0.06 -10.39 -36.89
N PRO A 193 -1.36 -10.10 -36.81
CA PRO A 193 -1.84 -8.79 -36.41
C PRO A 193 -1.31 -8.36 -35.06
N LEU A 194 -0.97 -7.06 -34.89
CA LEU A 194 -0.50 -6.53 -33.63
C LEU A 194 -1.46 -6.86 -32.49
N LYS A 195 -0.93 -7.48 -31.45
CA LYS A 195 -1.58 -7.70 -30.18
C LYS A 195 -0.58 -7.34 -29.07
N ALA A 196 -0.76 -6.21 -28.41
CA ALA A 196 0.10 -5.77 -27.33
C ALA A 196 -0.72 -5.55 -26.06
N MET A 197 -0.16 -5.93 -24.92
CA MET A 197 -0.74 -5.75 -23.59
C MET A 197 -0.27 -4.42 -23.03
N LEU A 198 -1.20 -3.61 -22.54
CA LEU A 198 -0.90 -2.42 -21.75
C LEU A 198 -0.56 -2.85 -20.32
N VAL A 199 0.71 -2.74 -19.96
CA VAL A 199 1.21 -3.17 -18.64
C VAL A 199 1.02 -2.08 -17.60
N ASP A 200 1.38 -0.84 -17.93
CA ASP A 200 1.23 0.35 -17.07
C ASP A 200 1.11 1.62 -17.89
N SER A 201 0.64 2.71 -17.27
CA SER A 201 0.61 4.03 -17.89
C SER A 201 0.75 5.12 -16.83
N TRP A 202 1.42 6.21 -17.19
CA TRP A 202 1.58 7.38 -16.33
C TRP A 202 1.68 8.66 -17.14
N TYR A 203 1.50 9.77 -16.48
CA TYR A 203 1.60 11.09 -17.07
C TYR A 203 2.98 11.70 -16.85
N ASP A 204 3.60 12.13 -17.94
CA ASP A 204 4.81 12.93 -17.96
C ASP A 204 4.48 14.34 -18.44
N SER A 205 5.02 15.37 -17.78
CA SER A 205 4.71 16.77 -18.09
C SER A 205 5.19 17.23 -19.47
N TYR A 206 6.16 16.55 -20.07
CA TYR A 206 6.73 16.87 -21.37
C TYR A 206 6.23 15.97 -22.49
N LEU A 207 6.04 14.68 -22.20
CA LEU A 207 5.69 13.67 -23.20
C LEU A 207 4.19 13.33 -23.22
N GLY A 208 3.44 13.81 -22.23
CA GLY A 208 2.05 13.42 -22.03
C GLY A 208 1.93 12.02 -21.42
N VAL A 209 0.93 11.26 -21.82
CA VAL A 209 0.76 9.90 -21.31
C VAL A 209 1.76 8.96 -21.97
N ILE A 210 2.55 8.30 -21.15
CA ILE A 210 3.47 7.24 -21.52
C ILE A 210 2.79 5.91 -21.20
N VAL A 211 2.79 4.99 -22.15
CA VAL A 211 2.18 3.68 -22.01
C VAL A 211 3.26 2.61 -22.10
N LEU A 212 3.44 1.84 -21.04
CA LEU A 212 4.29 0.66 -21.02
C LEU A 212 3.54 -0.50 -21.65
N VAL A 213 4.15 -1.12 -22.64
CA VAL A 213 3.52 -2.22 -23.39
C VAL A 213 4.44 -3.43 -23.48
N ARG A 214 3.82 -4.61 -23.50
CA ARG A 214 4.43 -5.84 -23.95
C ARG A 214 3.77 -6.28 -25.25
N VAL A 215 4.56 -6.46 -26.29
CA VAL A 215 4.06 -7.00 -27.56
C VAL A 215 3.94 -8.52 -27.45
N ILE A 216 2.76 -9.05 -27.71
CA ILE A 216 2.49 -10.50 -27.74
C ILE A 216 2.67 -11.02 -29.16
N ASP A 217 1.95 -10.44 -30.12
CA ASP A 217 2.00 -10.80 -31.52
C ASP A 217 2.15 -9.55 -32.40
N GLY A 218 2.66 -9.72 -33.60
CA GLY A 218 2.80 -8.66 -34.59
C GLY A 218 3.95 -7.70 -34.26
N ARG A 219 3.84 -6.48 -34.78
CA ARG A 219 4.86 -5.43 -34.60
C ARG A 219 4.21 -4.10 -34.39
N LEU A 220 4.80 -3.31 -33.48
CA LEU A 220 4.41 -1.93 -33.22
C LEU A 220 5.50 -0.99 -33.75
N LYS A 221 5.14 -0.03 -34.61
CA LYS A 221 6.08 0.93 -35.21
C LYS A 221 5.67 2.37 -34.95
N LYS A 222 6.67 3.25 -34.92
CA LYS A 222 6.45 4.70 -34.91
C LYS A 222 5.66 5.14 -36.10
N GLY A 223 4.69 6.05 -35.93
CA GLY A 223 3.86 6.61 -36.98
C GLY A 223 2.61 5.79 -37.33
N GLU A 224 2.41 4.64 -36.73
CA GLU A 224 1.22 3.82 -36.93
C GLU A 224 0.02 4.32 -36.10
N ARG A 225 -1.19 3.90 -36.52
CA ARG A 225 -2.40 4.15 -35.75
C ARG A 225 -2.80 2.89 -34.97
N VAL A 226 -2.87 3.03 -33.66
CA VAL A 226 -3.27 1.96 -32.75
C VAL A 226 -4.63 2.23 -32.16
N LYS A 227 -5.34 1.16 -31.85
CA LYS A 227 -6.67 1.15 -31.24
C LYS A 227 -6.58 0.46 -29.88
N PHE A 228 -7.11 1.09 -28.84
CA PHE A 228 -7.32 0.50 -27.52
C PHE A 228 -8.67 -0.22 -27.53
N LEU A 229 -8.68 -1.50 -27.19
CA LEU A 229 -9.90 -2.32 -27.37
C LEU A 229 -10.97 -2.01 -26.31
N SER A 230 -10.58 -1.62 -25.09
CA SER A 230 -11.51 -1.39 -23.98
C SER A 230 -12.48 -0.22 -24.25
N ASN A 231 -12.02 0.84 -24.91
CA ASN A 231 -12.79 2.06 -25.17
C ASN A 231 -12.92 2.39 -26.66
N GLY A 232 -12.28 1.64 -27.55
CA GLY A 232 -12.31 1.83 -28.99
C GLY A 232 -11.58 3.08 -29.50
N THR A 233 -10.85 3.81 -28.64
CA THR A 233 -10.13 5.02 -29.05
C THR A 233 -8.96 4.68 -29.97
N VAL A 234 -8.68 5.58 -30.90
CA VAL A 234 -7.59 5.43 -31.89
C VAL A 234 -6.60 6.56 -31.69
N HIS A 235 -5.33 6.21 -31.54
CA HIS A 235 -4.26 7.15 -31.33
C HIS A 235 -3.14 6.95 -32.35
N HIS A 236 -2.41 8.04 -32.65
CA HIS A 236 -1.22 8.00 -33.49
C HIS A 236 0.01 7.82 -32.62
N VAL A 237 0.84 6.84 -32.92
CA VAL A 237 2.06 6.55 -32.17
C VAL A 237 3.16 7.56 -32.53
N ASP A 238 3.48 8.44 -31.60
CA ASP A 238 4.46 9.50 -31.81
C ASP A 238 5.88 9.01 -31.56
N ARG A 239 6.10 8.25 -30.47
CA ARG A 239 7.40 7.68 -30.11
C ARG A 239 7.23 6.26 -29.62
N ILE A 240 8.27 5.45 -29.83
CA ILE A 240 8.42 4.10 -29.30
C ILE A 240 9.82 4.00 -28.72
N GLY A 241 9.99 3.29 -27.63
CA GLY A 241 11.30 3.09 -27.04
C GLY A 241 11.33 2.01 -25.96
N VAL A 242 12.49 1.88 -25.38
CA VAL A 242 12.80 0.97 -24.26
C VAL A 242 13.48 1.75 -23.14
N PHE A 243 13.51 1.18 -21.94
CA PHE A 243 14.19 1.77 -20.80
C PHE A 243 15.59 1.14 -20.62
N ARG A 244 16.67 1.98 -20.57
CA ARG A 244 18.09 1.58 -20.41
C ARG A 244 18.85 2.44 -19.39
N PRO A 245 18.56 2.53 -18.11
CA PRO A 245 17.27 2.82 -17.45
C PRO A 245 16.58 4.06 -17.96
N ALA A 246 17.30 4.99 -18.59
CA ALA A 246 16.71 6.13 -19.27
C ALA A 246 15.95 5.69 -20.51
N MET A 247 14.99 6.51 -20.95
CA MET A 247 14.25 6.26 -22.18
C MET A 247 15.17 6.30 -23.39
N ALA A 248 15.17 5.24 -24.19
CA ALA A 248 15.88 5.15 -25.47
C ALA A 248 14.88 4.88 -26.60
N GLU A 249 14.79 5.80 -27.57
CA GLU A 249 13.90 5.63 -28.74
C GLU A 249 14.43 4.50 -29.64
N ILE A 250 13.48 3.71 -30.16
CA ILE A 250 13.71 2.67 -31.17
C ILE A 250 12.65 2.75 -32.25
N ASP A 251 12.88 2.09 -33.39
CA ASP A 251 11.98 2.19 -34.54
C ASP A 251 10.76 1.27 -34.43
N SER A 252 10.88 0.14 -33.74
CA SER A 252 9.81 -0.84 -33.61
C SER A 252 10.00 -1.76 -32.40
N LEU A 253 8.87 -2.27 -31.89
CA LEU A 253 8.81 -3.37 -30.93
C LEU A 253 8.20 -4.60 -31.61
N GLY A 254 8.83 -5.75 -31.43
CA GLY A 254 8.35 -7.05 -31.90
C GLY A 254 7.80 -7.92 -30.78
N PRO A 255 7.32 -9.14 -31.11
CA PRO A 255 6.81 -10.08 -30.11
C PRO A 255 7.82 -10.34 -28.99
N GLY A 256 7.34 -10.44 -27.76
CA GLY A 256 8.16 -10.65 -26.57
C GLY A 256 8.89 -9.40 -26.07
N GLU A 257 9.00 -8.32 -26.84
CA GLU A 257 9.68 -7.10 -26.41
C GLU A 257 8.78 -6.26 -25.49
N ILE A 258 9.39 -5.68 -24.45
CA ILE A 258 8.77 -4.75 -23.51
C ILE A 258 9.33 -3.36 -23.80
N GLY A 259 8.46 -2.38 -23.92
CA GLY A 259 8.85 -1.01 -24.19
C GLY A 259 7.74 -0.02 -23.94
N PHE A 260 7.97 1.23 -24.27
CA PHE A 260 6.97 2.27 -24.13
C PHE A 260 6.54 2.84 -25.48
N LEU A 261 5.33 3.39 -25.49
CA LEU A 261 4.86 4.26 -26.55
C LEU A 261 4.30 5.57 -25.99
N THR A 262 4.37 6.64 -26.79
CA THR A 262 3.62 7.86 -26.58
C THR A 262 2.74 8.11 -27.80
N ALA A 263 1.51 8.56 -27.60
CA ALA A 263 0.52 8.64 -28.67
C ALA A 263 -0.42 9.85 -28.54
N SER A 264 0.09 10.99 -28.06
CA SER A 264 -0.68 12.22 -27.83
C SER A 264 -1.97 12.00 -27.03
N ILE A 265 -1.97 11.03 -26.12
CA ILE A 265 -3.08 10.72 -25.22
C ILE A 265 -3.12 11.82 -24.17
N LYS A 266 -4.28 12.47 -24.01
CA LYS A 266 -4.42 13.62 -23.11
C LYS A 266 -4.73 13.25 -21.67
N GLN A 267 -5.33 12.09 -21.45
CA GLN A 267 -5.82 11.67 -20.14
C GLN A 267 -5.46 10.22 -19.89
N VAL A 268 -4.83 9.93 -18.74
CA VAL A 268 -4.45 8.56 -18.35
C VAL A 268 -5.66 7.64 -18.23
N ARG A 269 -6.83 8.16 -17.85
CA ARG A 269 -8.07 7.39 -17.80
C ARG A 269 -8.50 6.79 -19.16
N ASP A 270 -7.95 7.28 -20.26
CA ASP A 270 -8.18 6.72 -21.60
C ASP A 270 -7.31 5.47 -21.83
N THR A 271 -6.34 5.21 -20.95
CA THR A 271 -5.44 4.04 -20.98
C THR A 271 -5.75 3.14 -19.79
N ARG A 272 -6.56 2.12 -20.01
CA ARG A 272 -6.88 1.15 -18.97
C ARG A 272 -5.77 0.11 -18.87
N VAL A 273 -5.18 -0.05 -17.69
CA VAL A 273 -4.17 -1.09 -17.43
C VAL A 273 -4.77 -2.48 -17.69
N GLY A 274 -4.01 -3.33 -18.41
CA GLY A 274 -4.48 -4.63 -18.88
C GLY A 274 -5.27 -4.59 -20.20
N ASP A 275 -5.43 -3.41 -20.82
CA ASP A 275 -6.08 -3.29 -22.13
C ASP A 275 -5.24 -3.93 -23.25
N THR A 276 -5.89 -4.25 -24.34
CA THR A 276 -5.26 -4.76 -25.55
C THR A 276 -5.13 -3.65 -26.58
N ILE A 277 -3.92 -3.48 -27.07
CA ILE A 277 -3.60 -2.52 -28.13
C ILE A 277 -3.40 -3.28 -29.44
N THR A 278 -4.08 -2.83 -30.51
CA THR A 278 -3.94 -3.39 -31.84
C THR A 278 -3.88 -2.28 -32.90
N HIS A 279 -3.59 -2.62 -34.16
CA HIS A 279 -3.69 -1.65 -35.24
C HIS A 279 -5.15 -1.24 -35.49
N GLN A 280 -5.37 0.01 -35.93
CA GLN A 280 -6.72 0.57 -36.14
C GLN A 280 -7.63 -0.31 -37.01
N LYS A 281 -7.07 -0.99 -38.02
CA LYS A 281 -7.81 -1.79 -39.00
C LYS A 281 -7.84 -3.29 -38.69
N SER A 282 -7.13 -3.72 -37.66
CA SER A 282 -7.06 -5.13 -37.27
C SER A 282 -8.18 -5.48 -36.29
N GLU A 283 -8.72 -6.67 -36.42
CA GLU A 283 -9.62 -7.27 -35.47
C GLU A 283 -8.87 -8.40 -34.75
N VAL A 284 -8.67 -8.28 -33.46
CA VAL A 284 -8.03 -9.28 -32.59
C VAL A 284 -8.89 -9.49 -31.36
N GLU A 285 -8.82 -10.67 -30.81
CA GLU A 285 -9.43 -10.99 -29.51
C GLU A 285 -8.69 -10.27 -28.39
N ALA A 286 -9.45 -9.64 -27.47
CA ALA A 286 -8.89 -8.96 -26.33
C ALA A 286 -8.15 -9.96 -25.41
N LEU A 287 -6.98 -9.56 -24.92
CA LEU A 287 -6.28 -10.31 -23.87
C LEU A 287 -7.13 -10.31 -22.59
N PRO A 288 -7.01 -11.34 -21.74
CA PRO A 288 -7.61 -11.30 -20.42
C PRO A 288 -7.01 -10.12 -19.66
N GLY A 289 -7.83 -9.10 -19.41
CA GLY A 289 -7.41 -7.89 -18.69
C GLY A 289 -7.07 -8.16 -17.23
N PHE A 290 -6.61 -7.13 -16.54
CA PHE A 290 -6.41 -7.19 -15.08
C PHE A 290 -7.73 -6.89 -14.35
N LYS A 291 -7.94 -7.53 -13.21
CA LYS A 291 -8.99 -7.11 -12.28
C LYS A 291 -8.66 -5.70 -11.78
N PRO A 292 -9.62 -4.77 -11.70
CA PRO A 292 -9.36 -3.46 -11.13
C PRO A 292 -8.83 -3.60 -9.69
N ALA A 293 -7.89 -2.75 -9.33
CA ALA A 293 -7.49 -2.63 -7.93
C ALA A 293 -8.70 -2.20 -7.09
N GLN A 294 -8.92 -2.86 -5.98
CA GLN A 294 -9.98 -2.49 -5.04
C GLN A 294 -9.35 -1.95 -3.77
N PRO A 295 -9.56 -0.67 -3.45
CA PRO A 295 -9.14 -0.13 -2.19
C PRO A 295 -9.78 -0.89 -1.02
N VAL A 296 -9.02 -1.13 0.02
CA VAL A 296 -9.48 -1.85 1.22
C VAL A 296 -9.43 -0.99 2.48
N VAL A 297 -8.63 0.08 2.45
CA VAL A 297 -8.48 1.06 3.55
C VAL A 297 -8.93 2.42 3.08
N PHE A 298 -9.76 3.09 3.86
CA PHE A 298 -10.30 4.41 3.54
C PHE A 298 -9.99 5.38 4.67
N CYS A 299 -9.58 6.60 4.32
CA CYS A 299 -9.52 7.69 5.28
C CYS A 299 -9.83 9.04 4.62
N GLY A 300 -10.26 10.01 5.41
CA GLY A 300 -10.37 11.40 4.99
C GLY A 300 -9.01 12.08 5.05
N LEU A 301 -8.63 12.77 4.00
CA LEU A 301 -7.49 13.67 3.94
C LEU A 301 -8.00 15.11 3.89
N PHE A 302 -7.53 15.95 4.80
CA PHE A 302 -7.93 17.35 4.91
C PHE A 302 -6.68 18.23 4.98
N PRO A 303 -6.64 19.36 4.28
CA PRO A 303 -5.52 20.30 4.44
C PRO A 303 -5.59 20.97 5.81
N VAL A 304 -4.43 21.22 6.42
CA VAL A 304 -4.34 21.97 7.68
C VAL A 304 -4.85 23.39 7.51
N ASP A 305 -4.42 24.04 6.43
CA ASP A 305 -4.91 25.35 6.02
C ASP A 305 -6.02 25.17 4.98
N ALA A 306 -7.23 25.56 5.33
CA ALA A 306 -8.39 25.50 4.44
C ALA A 306 -8.20 26.26 3.11
N ALA A 307 -7.27 27.25 3.06
CA ALA A 307 -6.93 27.97 1.83
C ALA A 307 -6.22 27.08 0.80
N GLN A 308 -5.56 26.01 1.24
CA GLN A 308 -4.82 25.06 0.37
C GLN A 308 -5.73 23.97 -0.24
N PHE A 309 -7.06 24.02 -0.05
CA PHE A 309 -7.96 22.97 -0.56
C PHE A 309 -7.88 22.80 -2.09
N GLU A 310 -7.81 23.88 -2.85
CA GLU A 310 -7.71 23.84 -4.32
C GLU A 310 -6.36 23.25 -4.76
N ASP A 311 -5.26 23.63 -4.10
CA ASP A 311 -3.92 23.07 -4.36
C ASP A 311 -3.88 21.58 -4.03
N MET A 312 -4.54 21.18 -2.94
CA MET A 312 -4.69 19.77 -2.57
C MET A 312 -5.48 18.99 -3.60
N ARG A 313 -6.57 19.53 -4.12
CA ARG A 313 -7.35 18.90 -5.19
C ARG A 313 -6.49 18.62 -6.42
N ASP A 314 -5.75 19.64 -6.87
CA ASP A 314 -4.87 19.51 -8.03
C ASP A 314 -3.74 18.48 -7.79
N SER A 315 -3.27 18.37 -6.55
CA SER A 315 -2.24 17.39 -6.16
C SER A 315 -2.80 15.95 -6.17
N ILE A 316 -3.99 15.76 -5.62
CA ILE A 316 -4.70 14.46 -5.61
C ILE A 316 -5.01 14.02 -7.04
N ASP A 317 -5.51 14.93 -7.89
CA ASP A 317 -5.77 14.64 -9.30
C ASP A 317 -4.49 14.17 -10.03
N LYS A 318 -3.35 14.83 -9.80
CA LYS A 318 -2.06 14.45 -10.39
C LYS A 318 -1.55 13.09 -9.88
N LEU A 319 -1.72 12.82 -8.58
CA LEU A 319 -1.33 11.52 -8.02
C LEU A 319 -2.19 10.39 -8.58
N ALA A 320 -3.50 10.59 -8.69
CA ALA A 320 -4.41 9.59 -9.26
C ALA A 320 -4.17 9.32 -10.76
N LEU A 321 -3.58 10.29 -11.48
CA LEU A 321 -3.13 10.04 -12.86
C LEU A 321 -1.98 9.02 -12.94
N ASN A 322 -1.17 8.92 -11.88
CA ASN A 322 0.03 8.08 -11.84
C ASN A 322 -0.14 6.82 -10.99
N ASP A 323 -1.28 6.68 -10.33
CA ASP A 323 -1.61 5.54 -9.47
C ASP A 323 -3.05 5.08 -9.72
N ALA A 324 -3.20 4.05 -10.52
CA ALA A 324 -4.50 3.49 -10.89
C ALA A 324 -5.23 2.79 -9.73
N SER A 325 -4.55 2.56 -8.61
CA SER A 325 -5.11 1.93 -7.40
C SER A 325 -5.64 2.94 -6.38
N PHE A 326 -5.31 4.22 -6.55
CA PHE A 326 -5.75 5.31 -5.70
C PHE A 326 -7.13 5.84 -6.14
N SER A 327 -8.08 5.83 -5.24
CA SER A 327 -9.42 6.39 -5.46
C SER A 327 -9.71 7.51 -4.48
N PHE A 328 -10.48 8.50 -4.91
CA PHE A 328 -10.86 9.62 -4.04
C PHE A 328 -12.22 10.20 -4.43
N GLU A 329 -12.88 10.79 -3.46
CA GLU A 329 -14.12 11.55 -3.60
C GLU A 329 -14.11 12.76 -2.65
N MET A 330 -14.86 13.81 -2.98
CA MET A 330 -14.96 14.97 -2.10
C MET A 330 -15.67 14.61 -0.79
N GLU A 331 -15.09 15.02 0.32
CA GLU A 331 -15.66 14.84 1.66
C GLU A 331 -15.74 16.19 2.38
N THR A 332 -16.79 16.37 3.18
CA THR A 332 -16.97 17.56 4.02
C THR A 332 -17.12 17.14 5.47
N SER A 333 -16.26 17.64 6.33
CA SER A 333 -16.36 17.44 7.79
C SER A 333 -16.79 18.72 8.48
N ALA A 334 -17.74 18.62 9.42
CA ALA A 334 -18.15 19.77 10.22
C ALA A 334 -17.00 20.35 11.06
N ALA A 335 -16.01 19.51 11.43
CA ALA A 335 -14.86 19.90 12.24
C ALA A 335 -13.66 20.35 11.40
N LEU A 336 -13.42 19.73 10.24
CA LEU A 336 -12.20 19.90 9.44
C LEU A 336 -12.42 20.68 8.13
N GLY A 337 -13.67 20.94 7.75
CA GLY A 337 -14.00 21.64 6.50
C GLY A 337 -14.02 20.70 5.28
N PHE A 338 -13.53 21.21 4.14
CA PHE A 338 -13.48 20.46 2.89
C PHE A 338 -12.19 19.62 2.79
N GLY A 339 -12.33 18.41 2.28
CA GLY A 339 -11.25 17.47 2.07
C GLY A 339 -11.65 16.39 1.08
N PHE A 340 -10.93 15.29 1.11
CA PHE A 340 -11.18 14.15 0.24
C PHE A 340 -11.20 12.86 1.06
N ARG A 341 -12.17 12.02 0.78
CA ARG A 341 -12.17 10.63 1.21
C ARG A 341 -11.40 9.82 0.19
N CYS A 342 -10.33 9.21 0.64
CA CYS A 342 -9.40 8.48 -0.21
C CYS A 342 -9.41 7.00 0.12
N GLY A 343 -9.32 6.17 -0.92
CA GLY A 343 -9.21 4.72 -0.83
C GLY A 343 -7.82 4.24 -1.20
N PHE A 344 -7.27 3.32 -0.41
CA PHE A 344 -5.91 2.82 -0.49
C PHE A 344 -5.88 1.30 -0.47
N LEU A 345 -4.84 0.70 -1.06
CA LEU A 345 -4.63 -0.74 -1.05
C LEU A 345 -4.26 -1.29 0.34
N GLY A 346 -3.68 -0.46 1.19
CA GLY A 346 -3.28 -0.78 2.55
C GLY A 346 -2.72 0.43 3.28
N LEU A 347 -2.17 0.21 4.48
CA LEU A 347 -1.62 1.30 5.31
C LEU A 347 -0.34 1.90 4.73
N LEU A 348 0.55 1.08 4.21
CA LEU A 348 1.79 1.58 3.61
C LEU A 348 1.48 2.45 2.38
N HIS A 349 0.49 2.04 1.57
CA HIS A 349 0.03 2.85 0.44
C HIS A 349 -0.54 4.21 0.92
N LEU A 350 -1.34 4.22 2.00
CA LEU A 350 -1.84 5.48 2.61
C LEU A 350 -0.68 6.38 3.06
N GLU A 351 0.31 5.81 3.76
CA GLU A 351 1.47 6.57 4.21
C GLU A 351 2.28 7.16 3.06
N VAL A 352 2.49 6.37 2.00
CA VAL A 352 3.20 6.82 0.79
C VAL A 352 2.48 7.99 0.12
N ILE A 353 1.17 7.88 -0.10
CA ILE A 353 0.39 8.95 -0.74
C ILE A 353 0.38 10.22 0.14
N ARG A 354 0.21 10.07 1.46
CA ARG A 354 0.29 11.20 2.40
C ARG A 354 1.65 11.88 2.33
N ASP A 355 2.75 11.13 2.48
CA ASP A 355 4.10 11.67 2.46
C ASP A 355 4.43 12.33 1.11
N ARG A 356 3.89 11.83 0.00
CA ARG A 356 4.02 12.46 -1.31
C ARG A 356 3.29 13.79 -1.38
N ILE A 357 2.05 13.88 -0.89
CA ILE A 357 1.31 15.15 -0.87
C ILE A 357 2.05 16.17 0.00
N GLU A 358 2.53 15.78 1.18
CA GLU A 358 3.25 16.65 2.09
C GLU A 358 4.58 17.14 1.49
N ARG A 359 5.36 16.27 0.84
CA ARG A 359 6.71 16.60 0.34
C ARG A 359 6.76 17.17 -1.07
N GLU A 360 5.97 16.60 -2.01
CA GLU A 360 6.01 17.02 -3.41
C GLU A 360 5.21 18.29 -3.66
N TYR A 361 4.18 18.55 -2.82
CA TYR A 361 3.26 19.68 -3.01
C TYR A 361 3.24 20.68 -1.84
N ASP A 362 4.03 20.44 -0.78
CA ASP A 362 4.14 21.32 0.41
C ASP A 362 2.78 21.61 1.07
N ILE A 363 1.96 20.57 1.23
CA ILE A 363 0.63 20.64 1.84
C ILE A 363 0.60 19.76 3.08
N ASP A 364 0.50 20.40 4.25
CA ASP A 364 0.31 19.67 5.52
C ASP A 364 -1.10 19.08 5.62
N LEU A 365 -1.18 17.79 5.99
CA LEU A 365 -2.43 17.05 6.01
C LEU A 365 -2.89 16.63 7.40
N ILE A 366 -4.21 16.63 7.58
CA ILE A 366 -4.91 15.93 8.66
C ILE A 366 -5.50 14.67 8.05
N THR A 367 -5.18 13.51 8.63
CA THR A 367 -5.79 12.23 8.27
C THR A 367 -6.83 11.84 9.32
N THR A 368 -8.01 11.40 8.89
CA THR A 368 -8.99 10.78 9.80
C THR A 368 -8.56 9.35 10.15
N ALA A 369 -9.28 8.71 11.08
CA ALA A 369 -9.06 7.30 11.36
C ALA A 369 -9.18 6.47 10.08
N PRO A 370 -8.20 5.60 9.78
CA PRO A 370 -8.38 4.61 8.74
C PRO A 370 -9.63 3.77 9.03
N SER A 371 -10.43 3.50 8.03
CA SER A 371 -11.64 2.68 8.14
C SER A 371 -11.70 1.69 7.00
N VAL A 372 -12.46 0.62 7.20
CA VAL A 372 -12.79 -0.36 6.16
C VAL A 372 -14.21 -0.12 5.69
N ILE A 373 -14.60 -0.71 4.56
CA ILE A 373 -15.99 -0.70 4.11
C ILE A 373 -16.75 -1.77 4.88
N TYR A 374 -17.93 -1.44 5.38
CA TYR A 374 -18.85 -2.38 6.01
C TYR A 374 -20.09 -2.55 5.13
N ASP A 375 -20.61 -3.76 5.04
CA ASP A 375 -21.88 -4.03 4.40
C ASP A 375 -22.99 -4.00 5.46
N ILE A 376 -23.91 -3.03 5.32
CA ILE A 376 -25.04 -2.83 6.24
C ILE A 376 -26.26 -3.49 5.61
N HIS A 377 -26.70 -4.57 6.22
CA HIS A 377 -27.94 -5.24 5.82
C HIS A 377 -29.13 -4.59 6.49
N MET A 378 -30.01 -4.02 5.70
CA MET A 378 -31.21 -3.33 6.17
C MET A 378 -32.37 -4.32 6.30
N LYS A 379 -33.31 -4.05 7.21
CA LYS A 379 -34.51 -4.89 7.45
C LYS A 379 -35.45 -4.99 6.24
N ASP A 380 -35.36 -4.07 5.29
CA ASP A 380 -36.10 -4.12 4.03
C ASP A 380 -35.44 -5.05 2.97
N GLY A 381 -34.29 -5.64 3.28
CA GLY A 381 -33.54 -6.55 2.42
C GLY A 381 -32.53 -5.85 1.51
N THR A 382 -32.35 -4.54 1.61
CA THR A 382 -31.30 -3.81 0.89
C THR A 382 -29.97 -3.93 1.62
N VAL A 383 -28.86 -3.88 0.85
CA VAL A 383 -27.49 -3.85 1.38
C VAL A 383 -26.86 -2.53 1.00
N GLU A 384 -26.41 -1.77 1.99
CA GLU A 384 -25.76 -0.48 1.82
C GLU A 384 -24.28 -0.59 2.25
N GLN A 385 -23.38 -0.05 1.45
CA GLN A 385 -21.97 0.02 1.80
C GLN A 385 -21.70 1.26 2.66
N LEU A 386 -21.22 1.02 3.88
CA LEU A 386 -20.81 2.07 4.79
C LEU A 386 -19.33 2.38 4.62
N HIS A 387 -19.04 3.48 3.98
CA HIS A 387 -17.67 3.96 3.78
C HIS A 387 -17.19 4.82 4.96
N ASN A 388 -18.04 5.68 5.49
CA ASN A 388 -17.74 6.55 6.62
C ASN A 388 -18.60 6.20 7.84
N PRO A 389 -18.01 5.89 9.00
CA PRO A 389 -18.79 5.63 10.22
C PRO A 389 -19.75 6.75 10.61
N ALA A 390 -19.48 8.01 10.19
CA ALA A 390 -20.38 9.13 10.46
C ALA A 390 -21.75 8.94 9.78
N ASP A 391 -21.81 8.31 8.61
CA ASP A 391 -23.01 8.12 7.79
C ASP A 391 -23.83 6.87 8.16
N MET A 392 -23.49 6.22 9.28
CA MET A 392 -24.21 5.04 9.77
C MET A 392 -25.71 5.31 9.86
N PRO A 393 -26.58 4.51 9.18
CA PRO A 393 -28.02 4.65 9.25
C PRO A 393 -28.57 4.39 10.65
N ASP A 394 -29.85 4.69 10.85
CA ASP A 394 -30.53 4.43 12.13
C ASP A 394 -30.49 2.93 12.44
N LEU A 395 -29.95 2.57 13.60
CA LEU A 395 -29.84 1.19 14.07
C LEU A 395 -31.18 0.44 14.11
N THR A 396 -32.30 1.14 14.17
CA THR A 396 -33.67 0.54 14.15
C THR A 396 -34.01 -0.07 12.78
N LEU A 397 -33.38 0.42 11.71
CA LEU A 397 -33.58 -0.03 10.33
C LEU A 397 -32.56 -1.12 9.92
N VAL A 398 -31.49 -1.26 10.67
CA VAL A 398 -30.41 -2.23 10.41
C VAL A 398 -30.81 -3.60 10.94
N ASP A 399 -30.61 -4.64 10.13
CA ASP A 399 -30.75 -6.04 10.53
C ASP A 399 -29.43 -6.53 11.13
N HIS A 400 -28.36 -6.55 10.34
CA HIS A 400 -27.01 -6.90 10.79
C HIS A 400 -25.95 -6.14 10.00
N ILE A 401 -24.70 -6.22 10.46
CA ILE A 401 -23.53 -5.56 9.87
C ILE A 401 -22.47 -6.61 9.58
N GLU A 402 -21.97 -6.61 8.35
CA GLU A 402 -20.85 -7.45 7.96
C GLU A 402 -19.57 -6.62 7.87
N GLU A 403 -18.47 -7.21 8.35
CA GLU A 403 -17.12 -6.63 8.25
C GLU A 403 -16.21 -7.44 7.33
N PRO A 404 -15.28 -6.79 6.63
CA PRO A 404 -14.30 -7.48 5.79
C PRO A 404 -13.34 -8.30 6.64
N ARG A 405 -13.09 -9.53 6.20
CA ARG A 405 -12.20 -10.50 6.85
C ARG A 405 -11.02 -10.82 5.97
N ILE A 406 -9.89 -11.10 6.61
CA ILE A 406 -8.64 -11.49 5.95
C ILE A 406 -8.16 -12.84 6.45
N LYS A 407 -7.54 -13.60 5.55
CA LYS A 407 -6.69 -14.73 5.87
C LYS A 407 -5.28 -14.18 6.08
N ALA A 408 -4.85 -14.14 7.32
CA ALA A 408 -3.54 -13.65 7.72
C ALA A 408 -2.58 -14.84 7.86
N THR A 409 -1.43 -14.79 7.18
CA THR A 409 -0.35 -15.77 7.28
C THR A 409 0.82 -15.14 8.02
N ILE A 410 1.23 -15.72 9.12
CA ILE A 410 2.32 -15.22 9.98
C ILE A 410 3.37 -16.31 10.09
N LEU A 411 4.61 -15.99 9.69
CA LEU A 411 5.77 -16.84 9.99
C LEU A 411 6.54 -16.25 11.16
N VAL A 412 6.84 -17.06 12.16
CA VAL A 412 7.47 -16.62 13.39
C VAL A 412 8.35 -17.72 13.99
N PRO A 413 9.52 -17.41 14.61
CA PRO A 413 10.26 -18.37 15.40
C PRO A 413 9.41 -18.92 16.55
N ASP A 414 9.58 -20.21 16.87
CA ASP A 414 8.76 -20.91 17.87
C ASP A 414 8.75 -20.23 19.25
N GLU A 415 9.86 -19.58 19.63
CA GLU A 415 9.97 -18.86 20.90
C GLU A 415 8.96 -17.71 21.08
N TYR A 416 8.47 -17.10 19.97
CA TYR A 416 7.48 -16.00 20.00
C TYR A 416 6.06 -16.47 19.64
N LEU A 417 5.86 -17.75 19.32
CA LEU A 417 4.56 -18.28 18.89
C LEU A 417 3.44 -17.95 19.88
N GLY A 418 3.69 -18.13 21.18
CA GLY A 418 2.69 -17.88 22.21
C GLY A 418 2.20 -16.43 22.24
N ASP A 419 3.08 -15.46 22.06
CA ASP A 419 2.74 -14.04 22.04
C ASP A 419 1.97 -13.67 20.77
N VAL A 420 2.30 -14.28 19.63
CA VAL A 420 1.58 -14.10 18.37
C VAL A 420 0.17 -14.67 18.46
N LEU A 421 0.00 -15.88 18.97
CA LEU A 421 -1.32 -16.49 19.18
C LEU A 421 -2.21 -15.60 20.05
N LYS A 422 -1.65 -15.09 21.17
CA LYS A 422 -2.35 -14.17 22.05
C LYS A 422 -2.73 -12.88 21.34
N LEU A 423 -1.80 -12.26 20.58
CA LEU A 423 -2.09 -11.05 19.80
C LEU A 423 -3.24 -11.27 18.84
N CYS A 424 -3.24 -12.37 18.08
CA CYS A 424 -4.31 -12.70 17.14
C CYS A 424 -5.67 -12.93 17.84
N GLN A 425 -5.69 -13.61 18.98
CA GLN A 425 -6.90 -13.80 19.80
C GLN A 425 -7.41 -12.47 20.36
N ASP A 426 -6.51 -11.60 20.83
CA ASP A 426 -6.85 -10.25 21.27
C ASP A 426 -7.43 -9.40 20.13
N ARG A 427 -7.24 -9.74 18.88
CA ARG A 427 -7.79 -9.08 17.67
C ARG A 427 -8.98 -9.83 17.06
N ARG A 428 -9.71 -10.62 17.83
CA ARG A 428 -10.89 -11.39 17.40
C ARG A 428 -10.57 -12.42 16.30
N GLY A 429 -9.32 -12.87 16.25
CA GLY A 429 -8.86 -13.83 15.26
C GLY A 429 -9.36 -15.24 15.54
N LEU A 430 -9.67 -15.97 14.47
CA LEU A 430 -9.95 -17.40 14.50
C LEU A 430 -8.77 -18.13 13.86
N GLN A 431 -8.11 -19.00 14.61
CA GLN A 431 -7.02 -19.80 14.07
C GLN A 431 -7.57 -20.79 13.04
N LEU A 432 -7.02 -20.74 11.82
CA LEU A 432 -7.38 -21.65 10.73
C LEU A 432 -6.41 -22.81 10.64
N ASP A 433 -5.10 -22.51 10.78
CA ASP A 433 -4.05 -23.53 10.65
C ASP A 433 -2.82 -23.16 11.49
N LEU A 434 -2.02 -24.17 11.82
CA LEU A 434 -0.71 -24.03 12.44
C LEU A 434 0.18 -25.16 11.95
N THR A 435 1.18 -24.81 11.17
CA THR A 435 2.17 -25.75 10.64
C THR A 435 3.57 -25.31 11.01
N TYR A 436 4.52 -26.22 10.98
CA TYR A 436 5.92 -25.92 11.26
C TYR A 436 6.73 -26.12 9.99
N ALA A 437 7.48 -25.09 9.64
CA ALA A 437 8.44 -25.09 8.55
C ALA A 437 9.85 -25.01 9.16
N CYS A 438 10.52 -26.14 9.28
CA CYS A 438 11.79 -26.30 9.99
C CYS A 438 11.72 -25.74 11.43
N SER A 439 12.39 -24.62 11.72
CA SER A 439 12.44 -23.98 13.04
C SER A 439 11.43 -22.83 13.21
N ARG A 440 10.55 -22.59 12.26
CA ARG A 440 9.54 -21.53 12.30
C ARG A 440 8.13 -22.10 12.30
N ALA A 441 7.26 -21.47 13.06
CA ALA A 441 5.83 -21.73 13.02
C ALA A 441 5.17 -20.83 11.95
N MET A 442 4.38 -21.46 11.08
CA MET A 442 3.49 -20.76 10.15
C MET A 442 2.08 -20.83 10.72
N VAL A 443 1.55 -19.68 11.10
CA VAL A 443 0.24 -19.56 11.71
C VAL A 443 -0.70 -18.86 10.75
N VAL A 444 -1.88 -19.46 10.51
CA VAL A 444 -2.90 -18.89 9.64
C VAL A 444 -4.13 -18.54 10.47
N TYR A 445 -4.53 -17.28 10.39
CA TYR A 445 -5.69 -16.74 11.10
C TYR A 445 -6.70 -16.10 10.15
N ASP A 446 -7.98 -16.23 10.48
CA ASP A 446 -9.04 -15.38 9.97
C ASP A 446 -9.18 -14.18 10.94
N LEU A 447 -8.83 -12.98 10.47
CA LEU A 447 -8.84 -11.74 11.24
C LEU A 447 -9.78 -10.70 10.62
N PRO A 448 -10.48 -9.89 11.42
CA PRO A 448 -11.17 -8.71 10.90
C PRO A 448 -10.15 -7.70 10.37
N LEU A 449 -10.32 -7.22 9.15
CA LEU A 449 -9.39 -6.25 8.57
C LEU A 449 -9.28 -4.98 9.42
N ASN A 450 -10.39 -4.51 9.99
CA ASN A 450 -10.40 -3.32 10.85
C ASN A 450 -9.52 -3.45 12.10
N GLU A 451 -9.31 -4.66 12.63
CA GLU A 451 -8.42 -4.89 13.78
C GLU A 451 -6.94 -4.93 13.38
N VAL A 452 -6.66 -5.08 12.08
CA VAL A 452 -5.30 -5.14 11.53
C VAL A 452 -4.81 -3.76 11.08
N VAL A 453 -5.70 -2.96 10.51
CA VAL A 453 -5.39 -1.66 9.89
C VAL A 453 -4.78 -0.64 10.86
N PHE A 454 -4.99 -0.72 12.18
CA PHE A 454 -4.51 0.31 13.10
C PHE A 454 -3.06 0.11 13.57
N ASP A 455 -2.77 -0.99 14.24
CA ASP A 455 -1.50 -1.15 14.96
C ASP A 455 -1.01 -2.62 15.02
N PHE A 456 -1.69 -3.52 14.33
CA PHE A 456 -1.40 -4.95 14.42
C PHE A 456 0.03 -5.26 13.98
N TYR A 457 0.49 -4.68 12.88
CA TYR A 457 1.83 -4.93 12.34
C TYR A 457 2.93 -4.43 13.28
N ASP A 458 2.76 -3.25 13.84
CA ASP A 458 3.73 -2.69 14.79
C ASP A 458 3.79 -3.51 16.08
N ARG A 459 2.63 -3.98 16.57
CA ARG A 459 2.57 -4.88 17.73
C ARG A 459 3.18 -6.23 17.42
N LEU A 460 2.89 -6.79 16.23
CA LEU A 460 3.47 -8.05 15.81
C LEU A 460 5.01 -7.95 15.79
N LYS A 461 5.56 -6.91 15.19
CA LYS A 461 7.00 -6.64 15.22
C LYS A 461 7.53 -6.47 16.64
N SER A 462 6.81 -5.73 17.48
CA SER A 462 7.24 -5.47 18.86
C SER A 462 7.32 -6.76 19.69
N VAL A 463 6.26 -7.59 19.68
CA VAL A 463 6.22 -8.84 20.47
C VAL A 463 7.17 -9.91 19.95
N THR A 464 7.54 -9.85 18.69
CA THR A 464 8.47 -10.79 18.06
C THR A 464 9.87 -10.22 17.84
N LYS A 465 10.16 -9.02 18.36
CA LYS A 465 11.43 -8.29 18.16
C LYS A 465 11.82 -8.13 16.67
N GLY A 466 10.84 -8.03 15.79
CA GLY A 466 11.01 -7.91 14.37
C GLY A 466 11.18 -9.23 13.59
N TYR A 467 11.14 -10.37 14.26
CA TYR A 467 11.36 -11.67 13.61
C TYR A 467 10.14 -12.29 12.95
N ALA A 468 8.93 -11.75 13.17
CA ALA A 468 7.74 -12.21 12.47
C ALA A 468 7.56 -11.52 11.13
N SER A 469 7.23 -12.30 10.10
CA SER A 469 6.70 -11.79 8.84
C SER A 469 5.19 -11.99 8.78
N PHE A 470 4.52 -11.11 8.04
CA PHE A 470 3.08 -11.05 7.95
C PHE A 470 2.66 -10.79 6.51
N ASP A 471 1.69 -11.57 6.06
CA ASP A 471 1.01 -11.40 4.79
C ASP A 471 -0.48 -11.66 4.97
N TYR A 472 -1.34 -11.09 4.11
CA TYR A 472 -2.77 -11.30 4.20
C TYR A 472 -3.49 -11.27 2.85
N GLN A 473 -4.64 -11.96 2.80
CA GLN A 473 -5.53 -11.97 1.63
C GLN A 473 -6.97 -11.74 2.09
N MET A 474 -7.74 -10.99 1.31
CA MET A 474 -9.17 -10.83 1.57
C MET A 474 -9.92 -12.14 1.35
N ILE A 475 -10.78 -12.52 2.30
CA ILE A 475 -11.59 -13.74 2.23
C ILE A 475 -13.10 -13.48 2.21
N GLY A 476 -13.52 -12.22 2.14
CA GLY A 476 -14.92 -11.81 2.07
C GLY A 476 -15.39 -11.08 3.31
N TYR A 477 -16.69 -11.07 3.52
CA TYR A 477 -17.36 -10.37 4.60
C TYR A 477 -18.01 -11.37 5.57
N ARG A 478 -18.12 -10.98 6.83
CA ARG A 478 -18.80 -11.78 7.86
C ARG A 478 -19.55 -10.87 8.82
N GLU A 479 -20.74 -11.32 9.21
CA GLU A 479 -21.54 -10.69 10.27
C GLU A 479 -20.79 -10.68 11.60
N ASP A 480 -20.79 -9.53 12.29
CA ASP A 480 -20.30 -9.38 13.64
C ASP A 480 -21.08 -8.29 14.41
N ASN A 481 -20.96 -8.31 15.75
CA ASN A 481 -21.68 -7.39 16.63
C ASN A 481 -20.97 -6.03 16.71
N LEU A 482 -21.10 -5.27 15.64
CA LEU A 482 -20.47 -3.95 15.46
C LEU A 482 -21.40 -2.82 15.85
N VAL A 483 -20.82 -1.76 16.40
CA VAL A 483 -21.56 -0.54 16.77
C VAL A 483 -20.75 0.70 16.40
N LYS A 484 -21.45 1.77 16.02
CA LYS A 484 -20.84 3.10 15.86
C LYS A 484 -20.56 3.68 17.23
N MET A 485 -19.29 4.00 17.49
CA MET A 485 -18.85 4.79 18.63
C MET A 485 -18.59 6.23 18.17
N SER A 486 -19.32 7.18 18.77
CA SER A 486 -19.14 8.61 18.50
C SER A 486 -18.39 9.26 19.65
N VAL A 487 -17.49 10.18 19.31
CA VAL A 487 -16.77 11.00 20.30
C VAL A 487 -17.40 12.38 20.33
N LEU A 488 -17.73 12.86 21.55
CA LEU A 488 -18.29 14.18 21.76
C LEU A 488 -17.30 15.02 22.57
N VAL A 489 -17.04 16.24 22.10
CA VAL A 489 -16.22 17.24 22.81
C VAL A 489 -17.09 18.45 23.08
N ASN A 490 -17.24 18.82 24.35
CA ASN A 490 -18.16 19.86 24.80
C ASN A 490 -19.63 19.62 24.40
N ASP A 491 -20.05 18.35 24.41
CA ASP A 491 -21.37 17.85 24.02
C ASP A 491 -21.67 17.96 22.51
N GLU A 492 -20.69 18.33 21.67
CA GLU A 492 -20.78 18.34 20.20
C GLU A 492 -20.07 17.10 19.62
N PRO A 493 -20.68 16.37 18.67
CA PRO A 493 -20.04 15.23 18.03
C PRO A 493 -18.89 15.67 17.15
N VAL A 494 -17.83 14.87 17.14
CA VAL A 494 -16.63 15.06 16.29
C VAL A 494 -16.60 13.93 15.28
N ASP A 495 -17.10 14.17 14.08
CA ASP A 495 -17.29 13.14 13.04
C ASP A 495 -15.97 12.44 12.66
N ALA A 496 -14.88 13.19 12.58
CA ALA A 496 -13.56 12.67 12.27
C ALA A 496 -13.00 11.65 13.28
N LEU A 497 -13.58 11.58 14.48
CA LEU A 497 -13.22 10.61 15.54
C LEU A 497 -14.26 9.50 15.71
N SER A 498 -15.31 9.47 14.87
CA SER A 498 -16.29 8.39 14.86
C SER A 498 -15.69 7.12 14.27
N MET A 499 -15.94 5.97 14.89
CA MET A 499 -15.41 4.68 14.43
C MET A 499 -16.39 3.54 14.66
N MET A 500 -16.28 2.49 13.83
CA MET A 500 -16.95 1.22 14.06
C MET A 500 -16.12 0.38 15.01
N VAL A 501 -16.75 -0.16 16.05
CA VAL A 501 -16.08 -0.98 17.07
C VAL A 501 -16.93 -2.19 17.42
N HIS A 502 -16.30 -3.29 17.80
CA HIS A 502 -17.03 -4.42 18.36
C HIS A 502 -17.65 -4.03 19.72
N ARG A 503 -18.94 -4.39 19.93
CA ARG A 503 -19.74 -3.96 21.08
C ARG A 503 -19.07 -4.27 22.43
N GLU A 504 -18.45 -5.44 22.57
CA GLU A 504 -17.79 -5.85 23.83
C GLU A 504 -16.54 -5.01 24.16
N ARG A 505 -15.87 -4.46 23.14
CA ARG A 505 -14.65 -3.65 23.29
C ARG A 505 -14.91 -2.16 23.31
N ALA A 506 -16.13 -1.75 23.00
CA ALA A 506 -16.48 -0.35 22.84
C ALA A 506 -16.23 0.48 24.10
N GLU A 507 -16.49 -0.05 25.31
CA GLU A 507 -16.23 0.65 26.55
C GLU A 507 -14.73 0.85 26.80
N THR A 508 -13.92 -0.19 26.61
CA THR A 508 -12.46 -0.14 26.81
C THR A 508 -11.82 0.84 25.82
N ARG A 509 -12.16 0.74 24.52
CA ARG A 509 -11.69 1.68 23.49
C ARG A 509 -12.18 3.10 23.74
N GLY A 510 -13.44 3.27 24.10
CA GLY A 510 -14.00 4.59 24.42
C GLY A 510 -13.30 5.25 25.61
N ARG A 511 -12.95 4.50 26.63
CA ARG A 511 -12.22 5.00 27.80
C ARG A 511 -10.80 5.44 27.41
N ALA A 512 -10.06 4.62 26.71
CA ALA A 512 -8.72 4.95 26.22
C ALA A 512 -8.73 6.22 25.33
N MET A 513 -9.72 6.33 24.42
CA MET A 513 -9.87 7.48 23.55
C MET A 513 -10.12 8.78 24.33
N VAL A 514 -11.05 8.78 25.29
CA VAL A 514 -11.36 10.00 26.04
C VAL A 514 -10.24 10.40 27.00
N GLU A 515 -9.50 9.44 27.55
CA GLU A 515 -8.31 9.70 28.38
C GLU A 515 -7.21 10.37 27.54
N LYS A 516 -6.92 9.84 26.36
CA LYS A 516 -5.90 10.38 25.47
C LYS A 516 -6.27 11.78 24.95
N LEU A 517 -7.52 11.99 24.54
CA LEU A 517 -8.01 13.31 24.15
C LEU A 517 -7.93 14.33 25.29
N LYS A 518 -8.15 13.91 26.53
CA LYS A 518 -7.99 14.79 27.70
C LYS A 518 -6.54 15.25 27.89
N GLU A 519 -5.56 14.45 27.54
CA GLU A 519 -4.14 14.82 27.59
C GLU A 519 -3.76 15.80 26.47
N LEU A 520 -4.32 15.60 25.28
CA LEU A 520 -3.96 16.31 24.06
C LEU A 520 -4.69 17.64 23.89
N ILE A 521 -5.95 17.75 24.34
CA ILE A 521 -6.73 18.98 24.22
C ILE A 521 -6.30 19.99 25.28
N PRO A 522 -5.93 21.22 24.93
CA PRO A 522 -5.53 22.24 25.89
C PRO A 522 -6.67 22.65 26.80
N ARG A 523 -6.34 23.02 28.05
CA ARG A 523 -7.34 23.51 29.00
C ARG A 523 -7.85 24.87 28.60
N HIS A 524 -9.17 25.04 28.63
CA HIS A 524 -9.86 26.30 28.38
C HIS A 524 -10.34 26.99 29.67
N MET A 525 -10.90 28.18 29.54
CA MET A 525 -11.46 28.95 30.67
C MET A 525 -12.76 28.32 31.25
N PHE A 526 -13.31 27.30 30.62
CA PHE A 526 -14.48 26.53 31.06
C PHE A 526 -14.19 25.03 31.05
N LYS A 527 -15.05 24.26 31.70
CA LYS A 527 -14.94 22.78 31.72
C LYS A 527 -15.38 22.22 30.38
N ILE A 528 -14.59 21.31 29.82
CA ILE A 528 -14.87 20.61 28.57
C ILE A 528 -15.11 19.14 28.93
N PRO A 529 -16.34 18.63 28.80
CA PRO A 529 -16.60 17.19 28.82
C PRO A 529 -16.13 16.57 27.52
N ILE A 530 -15.42 15.45 27.60
CA ILE A 530 -15.06 14.57 26.49
C ILE A 530 -15.76 13.26 26.76
N GLN A 531 -16.52 12.75 25.78
CA GLN A 531 -17.38 11.59 25.98
C GLN A 531 -17.28 10.66 24.78
N ALA A 532 -17.31 9.36 25.02
CA ALA A 532 -17.55 8.34 24.01
C ALA A 532 -18.98 7.82 24.21
N ALA A 533 -19.74 7.69 23.12
CA ALA A 533 -21.15 7.29 23.16
C ALA A 533 -21.49 6.29 22.05
N ILE A 534 -22.46 5.41 22.31
CA ILE A 534 -23.06 4.49 21.36
C ILE A 534 -24.56 4.75 21.34
N GLY A 535 -25.11 5.10 20.17
CA GLY A 535 -26.54 5.35 20.01
C GLY A 535 -27.09 6.36 21.01
N GLY A 536 -26.33 7.42 21.35
CA GLY A 536 -26.68 8.44 22.32
C GLY A 536 -26.42 8.09 23.80
N LYS A 537 -26.05 6.83 24.11
CA LYS A 537 -25.66 6.41 25.47
C LYS A 537 -24.19 6.63 25.68
N VAL A 538 -23.81 7.46 26.67
CA VAL A 538 -22.41 7.68 27.04
C VAL A 538 -21.87 6.43 27.72
N ILE A 539 -20.77 5.88 27.17
CA ILE A 539 -20.07 4.68 27.67
C ILE A 539 -18.80 5.04 28.43
N ALA A 540 -18.13 6.15 28.08
CA ALA A 540 -16.96 6.65 28.78
C ALA A 540 -17.01 8.19 28.82
N ARG A 541 -16.46 8.78 29.88
CA ARG A 541 -16.44 10.23 30.05
C ARG A 541 -15.24 10.68 30.84
N GLU A 542 -14.55 11.69 30.29
CA GLU A 542 -13.54 12.47 30.98
C GLU A 542 -13.88 13.97 30.94
N THR A 543 -13.26 14.75 31.79
CA THR A 543 -13.53 16.19 31.87
C THR A 543 -12.25 16.97 32.03
N LEU A 544 -11.98 17.87 31.10
CA LEU A 544 -10.93 18.89 31.24
C LEU A 544 -11.39 19.94 32.24
N SER A 545 -10.59 20.15 33.31
CA SER A 545 -10.87 21.19 34.29
C SER A 545 -10.60 22.57 33.72
N ALA A 546 -11.47 23.54 34.01
CA ALA A 546 -11.27 24.92 33.58
C ALA A 546 -9.99 25.52 34.19
N MET A 547 -9.25 26.32 33.39
CA MET A 547 -8.19 27.16 33.93
C MET A 547 -8.75 28.10 35.00
N ARG A 548 -8.13 28.15 36.16
CA ARG A 548 -8.48 29.09 37.23
C ARG A 548 -7.60 30.34 37.10
N LYS A 549 -8.21 31.47 36.78
CA LYS A 549 -7.60 32.75 37.04
C LYS A 549 -7.93 33.13 38.48
N ASP A 550 -6.93 33.38 39.32
CA ASP A 550 -7.18 33.83 40.68
C ASP A 550 -7.66 35.28 40.66
N VAL A 551 -8.99 35.43 40.61
CA VAL A 551 -9.65 36.75 40.60
C VAL A 551 -9.67 37.40 41.97
N THR A 552 -9.25 36.64 43.02
CA THR A 552 -9.22 37.11 44.42
C THR A 552 -7.84 37.50 44.89
N ALA A 553 -6.77 37.25 44.10
CA ALA A 553 -5.37 37.57 44.45
C ALA A 553 -5.12 39.04 44.85
N LYS A 554 -5.92 40.00 44.29
CA LYS A 554 -5.84 41.42 44.60
C LYS A 554 -6.78 41.88 45.73
N CYS A 555 -7.49 40.95 46.40
CA CYS A 555 -8.38 41.27 47.51
C CYS A 555 -7.62 41.17 48.85
N TYR A 556 -6.98 42.26 49.22
CA TYR A 556 -6.34 42.41 50.56
C TYR A 556 -7.41 42.72 51.62
N GLY A 557 -7.43 41.96 52.72
CA GLY A 557 -8.34 42.15 53.86
C GLY A 557 -9.64 41.28 53.81
N GLY A 558 -10.27 41.09 54.92
CA GLY A 558 -11.34 40.13 55.17
C GLY A 558 -12.72 40.37 54.54
N ASP A 559 -12.84 41.07 53.40
CA ASP A 559 -14.11 41.28 52.71
C ASP A 559 -14.58 39.99 51.99
N ALA A 560 -15.22 39.13 52.75
CA ALA A 560 -15.80 37.88 52.30
C ALA A 560 -16.88 38.11 51.24
N THR A 561 -17.61 39.23 51.29
CA THR A 561 -18.71 39.56 50.37
C THR A 561 -18.20 39.89 48.98
N ARG A 562 -17.09 40.65 48.90
CA ARG A 562 -16.43 41.03 47.63
C ARG A 562 -15.78 39.79 46.97
N LYS A 563 -15.15 38.93 47.75
CA LYS A 563 -14.61 37.65 47.23
C LYS A 563 -15.71 36.75 46.68
N LYS A 564 -16.87 36.63 47.36
CA LYS A 564 -18.01 35.86 46.89
C LYS A 564 -18.60 36.42 45.61
N LYS A 565 -18.81 37.76 45.52
CA LYS A 565 -19.27 38.42 44.27
C LYS A 565 -18.35 38.22 43.08
N LEU A 566 -17.04 38.27 43.29
CA LEU A 566 -16.04 38.05 42.22
C LEU A 566 -16.08 36.59 41.74
N LEU A 567 -16.19 35.63 42.66
CA LEU A 567 -16.31 34.20 42.30
C LEU A 567 -17.65 33.89 41.58
N GLU A 568 -18.75 34.52 41.99
CA GLU A 568 -20.06 34.39 41.33
C GLU A 568 -20.03 34.99 39.90
N LYS A 569 -19.39 36.15 39.74
CA LYS A 569 -19.16 36.79 38.43
C LYS A 569 -18.28 35.93 37.52
N GLN A 570 -17.26 35.32 38.07
CA GLN A 570 -16.41 34.37 37.33
C GLN A 570 -17.18 33.13 36.90
N LYS A 571 -18.04 32.57 37.81
CA LYS A 571 -18.88 31.43 37.51
C LYS A 571 -19.91 31.73 36.41
N ALA A 572 -20.55 32.92 36.47
CA ALA A 572 -21.47 33.38 35.42
C ALA A 572 -20.79 33.61 34.08
N GLY A 573 -19.60 34.23 34.09
CA GLY A 573 -18.74 34.42 32.89
C GLY A 573 -18.33 33.10 32.24
N LYS A 574 -17.91 32.12 33.03
CA LYS A 574 -17.58 30.77 32.56
C LYS A 574 -18.82 30.05 31.96
N LYS A 575 -20.01 30.23 32.54
CA LYS A 575 -21.25 29.68 31.98
C LYS A 575 -21.61 30.27 30.62
N LYS A 576 -21.43 31.60 30.45
CA LYS A 576 -21.58 32.27 29.14
C LYS A 576 -20.53 31.79 28.12
N MET A 577 -19.26 31.70 28.50
CA MET A 577 -18.21 31.22 27.61
C MET A 577 -18.43 29.78 27.14
N ARG A 578 -19.02 28.92 27.99
CA ARG A 578 -19.37 27.55 27.60
C ARG A 578 -20.48 27.50 26.54
N GLN A 579 -21.43 28.47 26.55
CA GLN A 579 -22.55 28.52 25.60
C GLN A 579 -22.12 29.01 24.20
N PHE A 580 -21.02 29.79 24.09
CA PHE A 580 -20.58 30.43 22.86
C PHE A 580 -19.14 30.05 22.43
N GLY A 581 -18.41 29.30 23.26
CA GLY A 581 -17.03 28.93 22.99
C GLY A 581 -16.96 27.66 22.16
N LYS A 582 -16.53 27.77 20.91
CA LYS A 582 -16.05 26.62 20.15
C LYS A 582 -14.77 26.10 20.80
N VAL A 583 -14.67 24.78 20.92
CA VAL A 583 -13.44 24.12 21.38
C VAL A 583 -12.63 23.79 20.13
N GLU A 584 -11.53 24.49 19.94
CA GLU A 584 -10.56 24.11 18.92
C GLU A 584 -9.81 22.86 19.40
N ILE A 585 -9.93 21.78 18.66
CA ILE A 585 -9.16 20.55 18.89
C ILE A 585 -7.89 20.70 18.08
N PRO A 586 -6.69 20.72 18.72
CA PRO A 586 -5.45 20.79 17.98
C PRO A 586 -5.33 19.61 17.01
N GLN A 587 -4.79 19.87 15.83
CA GLN A 587 -4.55 18.86 14.80
C GLN A 587 -3.79 17.65 15.34
N GLN A 588 -2.74 17.89 16.13
CA GLN A 588 -1.95 16.84 16.78
C GLN A 588 -2.81 15.94 17.68
N ALA A 589 -3.95 16.45 18.19
CA ALA A 589 -4.86 15.66 19.00
C ALA A 589 -5.64 14.64 18.16
N PHE A 590 -5.98 14.95 16.90
CA PHE A 590 -6.61 13.97 16.00
C PHE A 590 -5.63 12.84 15.68
N ILE A 591 -4.41 13.17 15.25
CA ILE A 591 -3.38 12.20 14.87
C ILE A 591 -3.03 11.31 16.07
N ASN A 592 -2.79 11.91 17.24
CA ASN A 592 -2.37 11.16 18.43
C ASN A 592 -3.52 10.40 19.10
N ALA A 593 -4.77 10.90 19.03
CA ALA A 593 -5.92 10.18 19.56
C ALA A 593 -6.20 8.89 18.78
N LEU A 594 -5.87 8.87 17.48
CA LEU A 594 -6.07 7.72 16.60
C LEU A 594 -4.95 6.68 16.72
N LYS A 595 -3.74 7.10 17.09
CA LYS A 595 -2.65 6.19 17.51
C LYS A 595 -2.92 5.70 18.94
N MET A 596 -4.09 5.08 19.15
CA MET A 596 -4.37 4.42 20.42
C MET A 596 -3.55 3.15 20.51
N ASP A 597 -2.78 3.05 21.54
CA ASP A 597 -2.04 1.90 22.02
C ASP A 597 -0.59 1.76 21.54
N SER A 598 0.25 2.48 22.21
CA SER A 598 1.58 2.03 22.54
C SER A 598 1.67 1.82 24.05
#